data_076334b633ba991b1f4f497ecd5a5a88
#
_entry.id   076334b633ba991b1f4f497ecd5a5a88
#
_cell.length_a   1.000
_cell.length_b   1.000
_cell.length_c   1.000
_cell.angle_alpha   90.00
_cell.angle_beta   90.00
_cell.angle_gamma   90.00
#
_symmetry.space_group_name_H-M   'P 1'
#
loop_
_entity.id
_entity.type
_entity.pdbx_description
1 polymer ?
#
loop_
_entity_poly.entity_id
_entity_poly.type
_entity_poly.pdbx_seq_one_letter_code
_entity_poly.pdbx_strand_id
1 'polypeptide(L)'
;MRFVARLAGSLAGSLVAALFALTLFGPPASAQPLFANDGTIGMVPLEGMVAIPGTPGFQDRATGASILILELPKAAYGEITTNFAPEALQKQGITVEQRRDVKLANNVPALLLKGYQSVGDSALKKWILIAGGEQQTGMVTVQFPESASARYPDATVEKALETVVFRAPPSIEQKLSKLPFSFGDLSGYKITQVIGANAALLTKLEPTEAEPKGQSFFIVAVGPGEIREDDRESVAKRAITSVPGIKELRIERGGPLRIAGQPGFELIGDAVDQQSGKPVKVAQWLSFGRGGYLRMVGVSPTGNFDADFSAMRAIRDGVQMR
;
A
#
# COMPACT_ATOMS: atom_id res chain seq x y z
N MET A 1 26.09 -31.60 85.54
CA MET A 1 27.05 -32.66 85.11
C MET A 1 26.92 -32.79 83.61
N ARG A 2 28.03 -32.52 82.91
CA ARG A 2 28.51 -33.02 81.64
C ARG A 2 27.56 -32.82 80.39
N PHE A 3 27.90 -31.86 79.52
CA PHE A 3 28.78 -31.98 78.37
C PHE A 3 28.39 -33.09 77.41
N VAL A 4 28.01 -32.78 76.18
CA VAL A 4 28.83 -32.93 74.98
C VAL A 4 28.16 -32.27 73.77
N ALA A 5 28.95 -31.43 73.12
CA ALA A 5 28.69 -30.84 71.78
C ALA A 5 28.76 -31.87 70.69
N ARG A 6 28.12 -31.63 69.55
CA ARG A 6 28.66 -31.98 68.23
C ARG A 6 28.17 -31.05 67.14
N LEU A 7 29.13 -30.40 66.56
CA LEU A 7 29.12 -29.84 65.22
C LEU A 7 28.87 -30.96 64.17
N ALA A 8 28.01 -30.64 63.19
CA ALA A 8 28.08 -31.12 61.82
C ALA A 8 27.08 -30.24 61.10
N GLY A 9 27.39 -29.44 60.14
CA GLY A 9 28.39 -29.45 59.10
C GLY A 9 27.70 -28.81 57.94
N SER A 10 27.94 -27.50 57.71
CA SER A 10 27.48 -26.77 56.53
C SER A 10 28.25 -27.27 55.30
N LEU A 11 27.57 -27.90 54.37
CA LEU A 11 28.10 -28.21 52.98
C LEU A 11 26.97 -28.54 52.00
N ALA A 12 25.91 -27.73 51.96
CA ALA A 12 24.83 -27.92 50.94
C ALA A 12 24.36 -26.59 50.35
N GLY A 13 25.19 -25.56 50.37
CA GLY A 13 24.80 -24.21 49.95
C GLY A 13 25.45 -23.67 48.67
N SER A 14 26.32 -24.42 47.97
CA SER A 14 27.14 -23.86 46.90
C SER A 14 26.94 -24.43 45.49
N LEU A 15 25.94 -25.30 45.27
CA LEU A 15 25.75 -25.93 43.96
C LEU A 15 24.48 -25.45 43.21
N VAL A 16 23.64 -24.59 43.76
CA VAL A 16 22.41 -24.09 43.12
C VAL A 16 22.59 -22.72 42.45
N ALA A 17 23.66 -22.00 42.79
CA ALA A 17 23.91 -20.66 42.21
C ALA A 17 24.56 -20.67 40.79
N ALA A 18 25.09 -21.80 40.34
CA ALA A 18 25.81 -21.91 39.06
C ALA A 18 24.92 -22.29 37.85
N LEU A 19 23.65 -22.68 38.07
CA LEU A 19 22.76 -23.16 36.98
C LEU A 19 21.80 -22.06 36.44
N PHE A 20 21.81 -20.85 37.03
CA PHE A 20 20.88 -19.78 36.65
C PHE A 20 21.49 -18.71 35.70
N ALA A 21 22.77 -18.86 35.35
CA ALA A 21 23.48 -17.87 34.49
C ALA A 21 23.58 -18.27 33.01
N LEU A 22 22.95 -19.36 32.58
CA LEU A 22 23.12 -19.88 31.18
C LEU A 22 21.92 -19.72 30.27
N THR A 23 20.90 -18.94 30.62
CA THR A 23 19.67 -18.82 29.81
C THR A 23 19.36 -17.46 29.25
N LEU A 24 20.33 -16.52 29.18
CA LEU A 24 20.10 -15.17 28.65
C LEU A 24 20.72 -14.89 27.26
N PHE A 25 21.30 -15.89 26.62
CA PHE A 25 21.65 -15.78 25.19
C PHE A 25 20.61 -16.54 24.35
N GLY A 26 19.41 -15.99 24.31
CA GLY A 26 18.50 -16.29 23.19
C GLY A 26 19.20 -15.90 21.89
N PRO A 27 19.00 -16.66 20.79
CA PRO A 27 19.53 -16.23 19.49
C PRO A 27 19.04 -14.80 19.20
N PRO A 28 19.90 -13.92 18.64
CA PRO A 28 19.48 -12.57 18.31
C PRO A 28 18.20 -12.66 17.50
N ALA A 29 17.15 -11.99 17.96
CA ALA A 29 15.89 -11.94 17.23
C ALA A 29 16.20 -11.38 15.83
N SER A 30 16.16 -12.27 14.84
CA SER A 30 16.36 -11.87 13.44
C SER A 30 15.28 -10.85 13.12
N ALA A 31 15.69 -9.61 12.82
CA ALA A 31 14.73 -8.57 12.47
C ALA A 31 13.91 -9.06 11.27
N GLN A 32 12.58 -9.01 11.39
CA GLN A 32 11.69 -9.48 10.34
C GLN A 32 11.55 -8.41 9.24
N PRO A 33 11.51 -8.82 7.96
CA PRO A 33 11.25 -7.89 6.88
C PRO A 33 9.90 -7.17 7.04
N LEU A 34 9.91 -5.86 6.87
CA LEU A 34 8.72 -5.01 6.88
C LEU A 34 8.27 -4.74 5.44
N PHE A 35 6.96 -4.80 5.22
CA PHE A 35 6.32 -4.52 3.93
C PHE A 35 5.63 -3.16 4.01
N ALA A 36 6.28 -2.12 3.50
CA ALA A 36 5.73 -0.76 3.55
C ALA A 36 4.45 -0.67 2.70
N ASN A 37 3.42 0.00 3.23
CA ASN A 37 2.12 0.22 2.58
C ASN A 37 1.47 -1.05 1.98
N ASP A 38 1.58 -2.17 2.70
CA ASP A 38 1.06 -3.47 2.24
C ASP A 38 1.62 -3.96 0.89
N GLY A 39 2.78 -3.43 0.48
CA GLY A 39 3.48 -3.86 -0.73
C GLY A 39 3.85 -5.34 -0.72
N THR A 40 4.30 -5.82 -1.86
CA THR A 40 4.71 -7.23 -2.06
C THR A 40 6.20 -7.44 -1.87
N ILE A 41 6.95 -6.35 -1.73
CA ILE A 41 8.40 -6.34 -1.49
C ILE A 41 8.65 -5.82 -0.08
N GLY A 42 9.32 -6.61 0.72
CA GLY A 42 9.70 -6.28 2.09
C GLY A 42 11.20 -6.33 2.31
N MET A 43 11.67 -5.63 3.33
CA MET A 43 13.06 -5.69 3.79
C MET A 43 13.17 -5.30 5.25
N VAL A 44 14.30 -5.57 5.87
CA VAL A 44 14.66 -4.98 7.17
C VAL A 44 15.18 -3.58 6.90
N PRO A 45 14.46 -2.51 7.31
CA PRO A 45 14.92 -1.14 7.07
C PRO A 45 16.16 -0.83 7.92
N LEU A 46 16.89 0.20 7.56
CA LEU A 46 18.00 0.71 8.34
C LEU A 46 17.51 1.23 9.70
N GLU A 47 18.36 1.13 10.71
CA GLU A 47 18.01 1.54 12.08
C GLU A 47 17.52 2.99 12.14
N GLY A 48 16.41 3.23 12.84
CA GLY A 48 15.79 4.55 12.99
C GLY A 48 14.89 4.97 11.85
N MET A 49 14.81 4.19 10.75
CA MET A 49 13.89 4.48 9.65
C MET A 49 12.46 4.07 9.99
N VAL A 50 11.50 4.87 9.55
CA VAL A 50 10.06 4.61 9.67
C VAL A 50 9.40 4.57 8.30
N ALA A 51 8.30 3.82 8.16
CA ALA A 51 7.54 3.76 6.92
C ALA A 51 7.05 5.15 6.49
N ILE A 52 7.11 5.43 5.18
CA ILE A 52 6.60 6.68 4.60
C ILE A 52 5.10 6.50 4.35
N PRO A 53 4.21 7.32 4.95
CA PRO A 53 2.77 7.22 4.69
C PRO A 53 2.44 7.40 3.20
N GLY A 54 1.69 6.46 2.63
CA GLY A 54 1.25 6.53 1.24
C GLY A 54 2.32 6.25 0.18
N THR A 55 3.58 5.99 0.58
CA THR A 55 4.68 5.68 -0.36
C THR A 55 5.36 4.37 0.05
N PRO A 56 5.54 3.41 -0.86
CA PRO A 56 6.29 2.19 -0.55
C PRO A 56 7.75 2.52 -0.24
N GLY A 57 8.11 2.51 1.05
CA GLY A 57 9.47 2.86 1.48
C GLY A 57 9.57 3.27 2.93
N PHE A 58 10.78 3.67 3.31
CA PHE A 58 11.16 4.05 4.67
C PHE A 58 12.00 5.33 4.64
N GLN A 59 11.95 6.12 5.71
CA GLN A 59 12.74 7.35 5.84
C GLN A 59 13.26 7.56 7.27
N ASP A 60 14.41 8.20 7.36
CA ASP A 60 14.88 8.86 8.57
C ASP A 60 14.91 10.38 8.30
N ARG A 61 13.94 11.09 8.89
CA ARG A 61 13.81 12.54 8.70
C ARG A 61 14.96 13.34 9.29
N ALA A 62 15.62 12.80 10.31
CA ALA A 62 16.72 13.50 10.99
C ALA A 62 17.97 13.57 10.10
N THR A 63 18.21 12.55 9.29
CA THR A 63 19.38 12.47 8.41
C THR A 63 19.07 12.76 6.94
N GLY A 64 17.80 12.82 6.56
CA GLY A 64 17.36 12.90 5.15
C GLY A 64 17.52 11.60 4.38
N ALA A 65 17.82 10.49 5.06
CA ALA A 65 17.97 9.19 4.42
C ALA A 65 16.61 8.58 4.05
N SER A 66 16.55 7.92 2.91
CA SER A 66 15.33 7.26 2.43
C SER A 66 15.62 5.95 1.71
N ILE A 67 14.66 5.04 1.83
CA ILE A 67 14.55 3.80 1.05
C ILE A 67 13.24 3.87 0.30
N LEU A 68 13.29 3.77 -1.03
CA LEU A 68 12.12 3.72 -1.89
C LEU A 68 12.04 2.34 -2.54
N ILE A 69 10.85 1.77 -2.56
CA ILE A 69 10.57 0.45 -3.12
C ILE A 69 9.60 0.61 -4.28
N LEU A 70 9.99 0.10 -5.45
CA LEU A 70 9.16 0.12 -6.65
C LEU A 70 8.90 -1.31 -7.12
N GLU A 71 7.63 -1.63 -7.33
CA GLU A 71 7.17 -2.90 -7.89
C GLU A 71 7.00 -2.74 -9.40
N LEU A 72 7.65 -3.60 -10.18
CA LEU A 72 7.67 -3.58 -11.64
C LEU A 72 7.18 -4.93 -12.19
N PRO A 73 6.69 -4.96 -13.44
CA PRO A 73 6.37 -6.22 -14.11
C PRO A 73 7.57 -7.18 -14.12
N LYS A 74 7.31 -8.49 -14.11
CA LYS A 74 8.36 -9.53 -14.09
C LYS A 74 9.39 -9.35 -15.24
N ALA A 75 8.94 -8.99 -16.44
CA ALA A 75 9.80 -8.78 -17.60
C ALA A 75 10.84 -7.67 -17.39
N ALA A 76 10.55 -6.68 -16.54
CA ALA A 76 11.42 -5.54 -16.31
C ALA A 76 12.81 -5.92 -15.77
N TYR A 77 12.95 -7.07 -15.06
CA TYR A 77 14.26 -7.51 -14.58
C TYR A 77 15.27 -7.68 -15.74
N GLY A 78 14.91 -8.45 -16.75
CA GLY A 78 15.78 -8.69 -17.92
C GLY A 78 16.04 -7.41 -18.70
N GLU A 79 15.00 -6.60 -18.94
CA GLU A 79 15.12 -5.36 -19.67
C GLU A 79 16.05 -4.34 -18.97
N ILE A 80 15.82 -4.16 -17.66
CA ILE A 80 16.62 -3.20 -16.88
C ILE A 80 18.06 -3.69 -16.75
N THR A 81 18.29 -4.94 -16.36
CA THR A 81 19.65 -5.45 -16.14
C THR A 81 20.49 -5.46 -17.40
N THR A 82 19.87 -5.64 -18.57
CA THR A 82 20.54 -5.58 -19.88
C THR A 82 20.78 -4.15 -20.33
N ASN A 83 19.81 -3.25 -20.14
CA ASN A 83 19.84 -1.88 -20.70
C ASN A 83 20.29 -0.82 -19.67
N PHE A 84 20.60 -1.21 -18.43
CA PHE A 84 21.07 -0.29 -17.39
C PHE A 84 22.55 0.06 -17.63
N ALA A 85 22.79 0.70 -18.78
CA ALA A 85 24.12 1.16 -19.14
C ALA A 85 24.49 2.36 -18.26
N PRO A 86 25.76 2.44 -17.78
CA PRO A 86 26.24 3.57 -16.98
C PRO A 86 25.95 4.93 -17.61
N GLU A 87 26.02 5.01 -18.95
CA GLU A 87 25.78 6.23 -19.72
C GLU A 87 24.32 6.72 -19.62
N ALA A 88 23.35 5.80 -19.53
CA ALA A 88 21.93 6.15 -19.38
C ALA A 88 21.66 6.70 -17.96
N LEU A 89 22.31 6.16 -16.95
CA LEU A 89 22.23 6.62 -15.57
C LEU A 89 22.93 7.97 -15.38
N GLN A 90 24.07 8.17 -16.06
CA GLN A 90 24.80 9.42 -16.03
C GLN A 90 23.97 10.60 -16.57
N LYS A 91 23.15 10.37 -17.60
CA LYS A 91 22.18 11.37 -18.10
C LYS A 91 21.13 11.77 -17.06
N GLN A 92 20.89 10.92 -16.06
CA GLN A 92 19.98 11.19 -14.93
C GLN A 92 20.72 11.72 -13.69
N GLY A 93 22.00 12.09 -13.84
CA GLY A 93 22.86 12.58 -12.77
C GLY A 93 23.35 11.48 -11.82
N ILE A 94 23.24 10.19 -12.20
CA ILE A 94 23.69 9.06 -11.37
C ILE A 94 25.03 8.57 -11.89
N THR A 95 26.06 8.67 -11.06
CA THR A 95 27.39 8.11 -11.32
C THR A 95 27.50 6.77 -10.60
N VAL A 96 27.69 5.69 -11.37
CA VAL A 96 27.83 4.33 -10.84
C VAL A 96 29.31 4.05 -10.60
N GLU A 97 29.68 3.76 -9.36
CA GLU A 97 31.05 3.36 -8.98
C GLU A 97 31.23 1.84 -8.93
N GLN A 98 30.15 1.13 -8.56
CA GLN A 98 30.16 -0.31 -8.39
C GLN A 98 28.90 -0.93 -8.98
N ARG A 99 29.09 -2.01 -9.75
CA ARG A 99 28.02 -2.85 -10.30
C ARG A 99 28.38 -4.30 -10.01
N ARG A 100 27.48 -5.03 -9.38
CA ARG A 100 27.69 -6.46 -9.11
C ARG A 100 26.38 -7.24 -9.11
N ASP A 101 26.43 -8.46 -9.61
CA ASP A 101 25.35 -9.42 -9.46
C ASP A 101 25.40 -10.02 -8.05
N VAL A 102 24.26 -10.08 -7.40
CA VAL A 102 24.09 -10.63 -6.07
C VAL A 102 22.94 -11.64 -6.06
N LYS A 103 22.91 -12.51 -5.07
CA LYS A 103 21.80 -13.43 -4.83
C LYS A 103 21.20 -13.13 -3.46
N LEU A 104 19.91 -12.86 -3.44
CA LEU A 104 19.15 -12.70 -2.22
C LEU A 104 18.70 -14.05 -1.67
N ALA A 105 17.96 -14.04 -0.56
CA ALA A 105 17.35 -15.24 0.00
C ALA A 105 16.56 -16.01 -1.09
N ASN A 106 16.48 -17.34 -0.96
CA ASN A 106 15.83 -18.24 -1.92
C ASN A 106 16.41 -18.16 -3.36
N ASN A 107 17.70 -17.82 -3.48
CA ASN A 107 18.40 -17.69 -4.77
C ASN A 107 17.78 -16.67 -5.73
N VAL A 108 17.07 -15.69 -5.25
CA VAL A 108 16.51 -14.61 -6.08
C VAL A 108 17.67 -13.83 -6.71
N PRO A 109 17.76 -13.77 -8.06
CA PRO A 109 18.82 -13.02 -8.74
C PRO A 109 18.59 -11.52 -8.55
N ALA A 110 19.66 -10.78 -8.31
CA ALA A 110 19.60 -9.34 -8.19
C ALA A 110 20.87 -8.67 -8.72
N LEU A 111 20.71 -7.43 -9.19
CA LEU A 111 21.78 -6.53 -9.59
C LEU A 111 21.87 -5.41 -8.56
N LEU A 112 23.04 -5.21 -7.97
CA LEU A 112 23.33 -4.12 -7.05
C LEU A 112 24.22 -3.09 -7.72
N LEU A 113 23.76 -1.84 -7.72
CA LEU A 113 24.53 -0.67 -8.15
C LEU A 113 24.77 0.22 -6.93
N LYS A 114 25.97 0.77 -6.83
CA LYS A 114 26.36 1.76 -5.83
C LYS A 114 27.03 2.95 -6.52
N GLY A 115 26.79 4.14 -6.02
CA GLY A 115 27.37 5.36 -6.53
C GLY A 115 26.75 6.60 -5.92
N TYR A 116 26.69 7.66 -6.70
CA TYR A 116 26.18 8.97 -6.27
C TYR A 116 25.17 9.52 -7.26
N GLN A 117 24.25 10.33 -6.75
CA GLN A 117 23.39 11.15 -7.59
C GLN A 117 23.61 12.63 -7.28
N SER A 118 23.92 13.41 -8.30
CA SER A 118 23.99 14.87 -8.20
C SER A 118 22.59 15.47 -8.24
N VAL A 119 22.25 16.26 -7.21
CA VAL A 119 20.98 16.99 -7.10
C VAL A 119 21.32 18.44 -6.77
N GLY A 120 21.32 19.32 -7.78
CA GLY A 120 21.84 20.68 -7.64
C GLY A 120 23.30 20.65 -7.21
N ASP A 121 23.64 21.40 -6.16
CA ASP A 121 24.99 21.47 -5.58
C ASP A 121 25.30 20.35 -4.57
N SER A 122 24.39 19.40 -4.39
CA SER A 122 24.52 18.32 -3.41
C SER A 122 24.70 16.97 -4.10
N ALA A 123 25.50 16.09 -3.50
CA ALA A 123 25.63 14.71 -3.90
C ALA A 123 24.97 13.79 -2.86
N LEU A 124 24.14 12.88 -3.33
CA LEU A 124 23.54 11.83 -2.51
C LEU A 124 24.25 10.50 -2.79
N LYS A 125 24.71 9.83 -1.75
CA LYS A 125 25.10 8.41 -1.87
C LYS A 125 23.86 7.60 -2.26
N LYS A 126 24.03 6.67 -3.18
CA LYS A 126 22.90 5.91 -3.74
C LYS A 126 23.26 4.45 -3.96
N TRP A 127 22.33 3.58 -3.54
CA TRP A 127 22.32 2.17 -3.90
C TRP A 127 21.03 1.88 -4.64
N ILE A 128 21.11 1.09 -5.68
CA ILE A 128 19.95 0.60 -6.42
C ILE A 128 20.07 -0.91 -6.50
N LEU A 129 19.14 -1.62 -5.88
CA LEU A 129 19.00 -3.05 -5.98
C LEU A 129 17.83 -3.36 -6.92
N ILE A 130 18.10 -4.13 -7.97
CA ILE A 130 17.08 -4.64 -8.89
C ILE A 130 17.03 -6.14 -8.69
N ALA A 131 15.90 -6.66 -8.20
CA ALA A 131 15.72 -8.05 -7.83
C ALA A 131 14.62 -8.72 -8.67
N GLY A 132 14.94 -9.86 -9.28
CA GLY A 132 14.01 -10.62 -10.15
C GLY A 132 13.25 -11.66 -9.34
N GLY A 133 12.10 -11.28 -8.77
CA GLY A 133 11.17 -12.21 -8.11
C GLY A 133 10.42 -13.10 -9.10
N GLU A 134 9.71 -14.12 -8.59
CA GLU A 134 8.98 -15.07 -9.43
C GLU A 134 7.82 -14.44 -10.21
N GLN A 135 7.13 -13.48 -9.63
CA GLN A 135 5.94 -12.84 -10.22
C GLN A 135 6.18 -11.40 -10.65
N GLN A 136 7.22 -10.75 -10.14
CA GLN A 136 7.49 -9.34 -10.33
C GLN A 136 8.97 -9.02 -10.16
N THR A 137 9.37 -7.83 -10.62
CA THR A 137 10.68 -7.24 -10.38
C THR A 137 10.58 -6.21 -9.28
N GLY A 138 11.49 -6.25 -8.31
CA GLY A 138 11.65 -5.24 -7.28
C GLY A 138 12.78 -4.29 -7.59
N MET A 139 12.56 -2.99 -7.47
CA MET A 139 13.65 -2.01 -7.45
C MET A 139 13.64 -1.30 -6.10
N VAL A 140 14.72 -1.46 -5.34
CA VAL A 140 14.91 -0.82 -4.04
C VAL A 140 16.03 0.20 -4.16
N THR A 141 15.71 1.45 -3.88
CA THR A 141 16.68 2.55 -3.90
C THR A 141 16.93 3.06 -2.49
N VAL A 142 18.16 3.00 -2.02
CA VAL A 142 18.60 3.65 -0.78
C VAL A 142 19.37 4.90 -1.15
N GLN A 143 19.06 6.03 -0.51
CA GLN A 143 19.81 7.27 -0.75
C GLN A 143 19.86 8.14 0.50
N PHE A 144 20.99 8.85 0.66
CA PHE A 144 21.19 9.82 1.74
C PHE A 144 22.36 10.76 1.44
N PRO A 145 22.40 11.96 2.06
CA PRO A 145 23.52 12.87 1.93
C PRO A 145 24.79 12.29 2.59
N GLU A 146 25.98 12.68 2.11
CA GLU A 146 27.25 12.19 2.63
C GLU A 146 27.39 12.35 4.15
N SER A 147 26.77 13.38 4.72
CA SER A 147 26.75 13.62 6.18
C SER A 147 26.12 12.50 7.00
N ALA A 148 25.28 11.65 6.37
CA ALA A 148 24.66 10.49 7.00
C ALA A 148 25.51 9.21 6.93
N SER A 149 26.65 9.22 6.24
CA SER A 149 27.49 8.02 6.02
C SER A 149 28.03 7.42 7.32
N ALA A 150 28.30 8.23 8.32
CA ALA A 150 28.74 7.72 9.65
C ALA A 150 27.62 6.89 10.33
N ARG A 151 26.35 7.28 10.16
CA ARG A 151 25.20 6.56 10.70
C ARG A 151 24.84 5.34 9.88
N TYR A 152 25.02 5.40 8.58
CA TYR A 152 24.70 4.35 7.62
C TYR A 152 25.95 3.92 6.83
N PRO A 153 26.88 3.16 7.46
CA PRO A 153 28.04 2.62 6.76
C PRO A 153 27.61 1.73 5.60
N ASP A 154 28.39 1.70 4.54
CA ASP A 154 28.10 0.95 3.31
C ASP A 154 27.73 -0.51 3.58
N ALA A 155 28.50 -1.20 4.43
CA ALA A 155 28.24 -2.59 4.80
C ALA A 155 26.87 -2.77 5.48
N THR A 156 26.39 -1.79 6.25
CA THR A 156 25.07 -1.82 6.89
C THR A 156 23.96 -1.65 5.86
N VAL A 157 24.15 -0.77 4.88
CA VAL A 157 23.20 -0.57 3.77
C VAL A 157 23.11 -1.84 2.91
N GLU A 158 24.23 -2.41 2.54
CA GLU A 158 24.28 -3.63 1.72
C GLU A 158 23.64 -4.81 2.45
N LYS A 159 23.90 -4.98 3.75
CA LYS A 159 23.26 -6.00 4.58
C LYS A 159 21.75 -5.81 4.67
N ALA A 160 21.25 -4.58 4.77
CA ALA A 160 19.82 -4.30 4.74
C ALA A 160 19.21 -4.67 3.37
N LEU A 161 19.89 -4.35 2.26
CA LEU A 161 19.44 -4.71 0.91
C LEU A 161 19.42 -6.23 0.68
N GLU A 162 20.32 -6.99 1.30
CA GLU A 162 20.33 -8.47 1.26
C GLU A 162 19.08 -9.09 1.92
N THR A 163 18.40 -8.34 2.79
CA THR A 163 17.15 -8.79 3.45
C THR A 163 15.90 -8.65 2.59
N VAL A 164 16.03 -8.14 1.38
CA VAL A 164 14.90 -7.95 0.46
C VAL A 164 14.25 -9.30 0.14
N VAL A 165 12.94 -9.35 0.36
CA VAL A 165 12.12 -10.54 0.13
C VAL A 165 10.84 -10.18 -0.62
N PHE A 166 10.26 -11.19 -1.26
CA PHE A 166 9.00 -11.07 -1.98
C PHE A 166 7.92 -11.87 -1.27
N ARG A 167 6.69 -11.38 -1.30
CA ARG A 167 5.50 -12.13 -0.90
C ARG A 167 4.44 -12.06 -2.00
N ALA A 168 3.52 -13.01 -1.99
CA ALA A 168 2.34 -12.91 -2.83
C ALA A 168 1.55 -11.62 -2.49
N PRO A 169 0.96 -10.95 -3.50
CA PRO A 169 0.10 -9.81 -3.23
C PRO A 169 -1.05 -10.23 -2.29
N PRO A 170 -1.46 -9.36 -1.34
CA PRO A 170 -2.59 -9.65 -0.49
C PRO A 170 -3.83 -9.94 -1.34
N SER A 171 -4.59 -10.98 -0.97
CA SER A 171 -5.84 -11.30 -1.67
C SER A 171 -6.85 -10.16 -1.55
N ILE A 172 -7.86 -10.16 -2.41
CA ILE A 172 -8.95 -9.16 -2.34
C ILE A 172 -9.62 -9.23 -0.97
N GLU A 173 -9.84 -10.44 -0.41
CA GLU A 173 -10.44 -10.63 0.92
C GLU A 173 -9.58 -10.01 2.03
N GLN A 174 -8.26 -10.20 1.97
CA GLN A 174 -7.34 -9.58 2.93
C GLN A 174 -7.35 -8.05 2.84
N LYS A 175 -7.45 -7.49 1.63
CA LYS A 175 -7.59 -6.04 1.43
C LYS A 175 -8.93 -5.53 1.93
N LEU A 176 -10.02 -6.27 1.64
CA LEU A 176 -11.38 -5.93 2.09
C LEU A 176 -11.51 -5.91 3.61
N SER A 177 -10.84 -6.83 4.31
CA SER A 177 -10.87 -6.87 5.77
C SER A 177 -10.33 -5.60 6.44
N LYS A 178 -9.49 -4.83 5.74
CA LYS A 178 -8.86 -3.59 6.21
C LYS A 178 -9.67 -2.33 5.86
N LEU A 179 -10.69 -2.43 5.01
CA LEU A 179 -11.53 -1.28 4.67
C LEU A 179 -12.32 -0.80 5.89
N PRO A 180 -12.58 0.52 6.03
CA PRO A 180 -13.39 1.08 7.11
C PRO A 180 -14.89 0.84 6.93
N PHE A 181 -15.26 0.02 5.94
CA PHE A 181 -16.63 -0.39 5.68
C PHE A 181 -16.69 -1.85 5.23
N SER A 182 -17.87 -2.44 5.26
CA SER A 182 -18.16 -3.78 4.76
C SER A 182 -19.32 -3.75 3.78
N PHE A 183 -19.38 -4.78 2.95
CA PHE A 183 -20.47 -4.98 2.00
C PHE A 183 -21.44 -6.02 2.52
N GLY A 184 -22.75 -5.85 2.21
CA GLY A 184 -23.74 -6.89 2.26
C GLY A 184 -23.84 -7.64 0.92
N ASP A 185 -25.07 -7.82 0.43
CA ASP A 185 -25.31 -8.41 -0.90
C ASP A 185 -24.78 -7.48 -2.00
N LEU A 186 -24.04 -8.03 -2.93
CA LEU A 186 -23.46 -7.31 -4.07
C LEU A 186 -24.37 -7.27 -5.30
N SER A 187 -25.57 -7.87 -5.24
CA SER A 187 -26.60 -7.78 -6.28
C SER A 187 -26.10 -8.07 -7.71
N GLY A 188 -25.26 -9.10 -7.84
CA GLY A 188 -24.66 -9.52 -9.10
C GLY A 188 -23.39 -8.77 -9.52
N TYR A 189 -22.92 -7.83 -8.72
CA TYR A 189 -21.59 -7.25 -8.90
C TYR A 189 -20.53 -8.09 -8.17
N LYS A 190 -19.27 -7.95 -8.59
CA LYS A 190 -18.10 -8.54 -7.93
C LYS A 190 -17.10 -7.45 -7.61
N ILE A 191 -16.45 -7.58 -6.47
CA ILE A 191 -15.35 -6.66 -6.11
C ILE A 191 -14.13 -7.08 -6.92
N THR A 192 -13.74 -6.24 -7.86
CA THR A 192 -12.60 -6.50 -8.76
C THR A 192 -11.33 -5.85 -8.28
N GLN A 193 -11.44 -4.76 -7.51
CA GLN A 193 -10.27 -4.06 -7.00
C GLN A 193 -10.54 -3.39 -5.66
N VAL A 194 -9.56 -3.42 -4.77
CA VAL A 194 -9.49 -2.57 -3.57
C VAL A 194 -8.43 -1.51 -3.83
N ILE A 195 -8.81 -0.24 -3.71
CA ILE A 195 -7.97 0.92 -4.03
C ILE A 195 -7.54 1.58 -2.72
N GLY A 196 -6.25 1.50 -2.43
CA GLY A 196 -5.71 2.00 -1.17
C GLY A 196 -6.34 1.31 0.04
N ALA A 197 -6.54 2.07 1.12
CA ALA A 197 -7.14 1.59 2.36
C ALA A 197 -8.59 2.04 2.56
N ASN A 198 -9.22 2.69 1.58
CA ASN A 198 -10.48 3.39 1.77
C ASN A 198 -11.48 3.27 0.61
N ALA A 199 -11.17 2.52 -0.45
CA ALA A 199 -12.09 2.38 -1.58
C ALA A 199 -12.09 0.98 -2.20
N ALA A 200 -13.21 0.61 -2.84
CA ALA A 200 -13.36 -0.60 -3.61
C ALA A 200 -14.11 -0.33 -4.92
N LEU A 201 -13.70 -1.02 -5.98
CA LEU A 201 -14.34 -1.03 -7.29
C LEU A 201 -15.06 -2.37 -7.48
N LEU A 202 -16.29 -2.29 -7.91
CA LEU A 202 -17.15 -3.42 -8.23
C LEU A 202 -17.56 -3.36 -9.71
N THR A 203 -17.57 -4.51 -10.37
CA THR A 203 -18.05 -4.66 -11.74
C THR A 203 -18.93 -5.90 -11.86
N LYS A 204 -19.65 -6.06 -12.96
CA LYS A 204 -20.43 -7.28 -13.24
C LYS A 204 -19.63 -8.39 -13.92
N LEU A 205 -18.38 -8.11 -14.28
CA LEU A 205 -17.48 -9.08 -14.93
C LEU A 205 -16.69 -9.92 -13.95
N GLU A 206 -16.26 -11.09 -14.41
CA GLU A 206 -15.20 -11.84 -13.78
C GLU A 206 -13.88 -11.06 -13.89
N PRO A 207 -13.02 -11.08 -12.84
CA PRO A 207 -11.73 -10.36 -12.85
C PRO A 207 -10.76 -10.77 -13.94
N THR A 208 -11.00 -11.92 -14.59
CA THR A 208 -10.17 -12.48 -15.67
C THR A 208 -10.58 -12.04 -17.07
N GLU A 209 -11.74 -11.40 -17.21
CA GLU A 209 -12.18 -10.88 -18.50
C GLU A 209 -11.58 -9.49 -18.73
N ALA A 210 -11.00 -9.28 -19.91
CA ALA A 210 -10.54 -7.95 -20.31
C ALA A 210 -11.72 -6.97 -20.20
N GLU A 211 -11.55 -5.85 -19.48
CA GLU A 211 -12.59 -4.86 -19.25
C GLU A 211 -13.22 -4.44 -20.59
N PRO A 212 -14.44 -4.86 -20.91
CA PRO A 212 -15.11 -4.38 -22.11
C PRO A 212 -15.42 -2.90 -21.94
N LYS A 213 -15.05 -2.12 -22.93
CA LYS A 213 -15.34 -0.69 -22.97
C LYS A 213 -16.83 -0.42 -22.75
N GLY A 214 -17.17 0.41 -21.78
CA GLY A 214 -18.55 0.83 -21.51
C GLY A 214 -19.35 -0.11 -20.64
N GLN A 215 -18.73 -0.79 -19.67
CA GLN A 215 -19.45 -1.59 -18.67
C GLN A 215 -19.90 -0.82 -17.46
N SER A 216 -20.90 -1.41 -16.77
CA SER A 216 -21.35 -0.89 -15.49
C SER A 216 -20.34 -1.17 -14.41
N PHE A 217 -20.02 -0.13 -13.63
CA PHE A 217 -19.19 -0.26 -12.45
C PHE A 217 -19.79 0.49 -11.26
N PHE A 218 -19.35 0.13 -10.06
CA PHE A 218 -19.75 0.75 -8.82
C PHE A 218 -18.52 0.97 -7.92
N ILE A 219 -18.32 2.18 -7.47
CA ILE A 219 -17.22 2.54 -6.58
C ILE A 219 -17.79 2.90 -5.20
N VAL A 220 -17.19 2.35 -4.15
CA VAL A 220 -17.46 2.74 -2.77
C VAL A 220 -16.16 3.28 -2.18
N ALA A 221 -16.21 4.47 -1.61
CA ALA A 221 -15.05 5.12 -1.03
C ALA A 221 -15.41 5.92 0.22
N VAL A 222 -14.48 5.96 1.21
CA VAL A 222 -14.60 6.82 2.38
C VAL A 222 -13.71 8.05 2.20
N GLY A 223 -14.32 9.22 2.36
CA GLY A 223 -13.61 10.50 2.42
C GLY A 223 -13.51 11.00 3.87
N PRO A 224 -12.40 11.64 4.24
CA PRO A 224 -12.22 12.22 5.57
C PRO A 224 -12.98 13.55 5.71
N GLY A 225 -13.24 13.92 6.96
CA GLY A 225 -13.81 15.21 7.34
C GLY A 225 -15.34 15.18 7.46
N GLU A 226 -15.82 15.89 8.45
CA GLU A 226 -17.24 16.10 8.67
C GLU A 226 -17.77 17.19 7.74
N ILE A 227 -18.89 16.92 7.07
CA ILE A 227 -19.53 17.87 6.13
C ILE A 227 -20.73 18.50 6.83
N ARG A 228 -20.70 19.82 6.96
CA ARG A 228 -21.78 20.60 7.52
C ARG A 228 -23.05 20.42 6.69
N GLU A 229 -24.21 20.50 7.32
CA GLU A 229 -25.49 20.28 6.67
C GLU A 229 -25.70 21.20 5.45
N ASP A 230 -25.40 22.48 5.60
CA ASP A 230 -25.53 23.49 4.54
C ASP A 230 -24.60 23.24 3.34
N ASP A 231 -23.51 22.49 3.54
CA ASP A 231 -22.50 22.23 2.51
C ASP A 231 -22.75 20.91 1.75
N ARG A 232 -23.64 20.04 2.23
CA ARG A 232 -23.84 18.68 1.70
C ARG A 232 -24.18 18.64 0.23
N GLU A 233 -25.10 19.49 -0.22
CA GLU A 233 -25.48 19.59 -1.62
C GLU A 233 -24.30 20.07 -2.49
N SER A 234 -23.60 21.10 -2.06
CA SER A 234 -22.45 21.65 -2.81
C SER A 234 -21.31 20.64 -2.90
N VAL A 235 -21.05 19.90 -1.83
CA VAL A 235 -20.07 18.80 -1.81
C VAL A 235 -20.50 17.68 -2.75
N ALA A 236 -21.77 17.27 -2.74
CA ALA A 236 -22.28 16.24 -3.64
C ALA A 236 -22.14 16.64 -5.12
N LYS A 237 -22.49 17.89 -5.45
CA LYS A 237 -22.35 18.43 -6.81
C LYS A 237 -20.89 18.51 -7.27
N ARG A 238 -19.96 18.92 -6.41
CA ARG A 238 -18.52 18.90 -6.74
C ARG A 238 -17.99 17.47 -6.88
N ALA A 239 -18.44 16.56 -6.00
CA ALA A 239 -17.97 15.20 -6.04
C ALA A 239 -18.36 14.48 -7.33
N ILE A 240 -19.58 14.64 -7.84
CA ILE A 240 -20.02 13.95 -9.05
C ILE A 240 -19.24 14.38 -10.30
N THR A 241 -18.73 15.61 -10.35
CA THR A 241 -17.90 16.10 -11.47
C THR A 241 -16.50 15.46 -11.50
N SER A 242 -16.08 14.83 -10.41
CA SER A 242 -14.79 14.12 -10.29
C SER A 242 -14.87 12.62 -10.53
N VAL A 243 -15.97 12.11 -11.07
CA VAL A 243 -16.11 10.69 -11.42
C VAL A 243 -15.13 10.34 -12.55
N PRO A 244 -14.23 9.38 -12.36
CA PRO A 244 -13.26 9.02 -13.39
C PRO A 244 -13.93 8.35 -14.60
N GLY A 245 -13.36 8.54 -15.78
CA GLY A 245 -13.79 7.86 -17.00
C GLY A 245 -15.04 8.41 -17.66
N ILE A 246 -15.62 9.52 -17.15
CA ILE A 246 -16.75 10.21 -17.78
C ILE A 246 -16.41 11.64 -18.18
N LYS A 247 -17.17 12.17 -19.11
CA LYS A 247 -17.13 13.58 -19.56
C LYS A 247 -18.55 14.07 -19.84
N GLU A 248 -18.70 15.38 -20.02
CA GLU A 248 -19.96 16.05 -20.41
C GLU A 248 -21.12 15.74 -19.44
N LEU A 249 -20.81 15.65 -18.13
CA LEU A 249 -21.82 15.36 -17.11
C LEU A 249 -22.89 16.46 -17.04
N ARG A 250 -24.16 16.04 -17.11
CA ARG A 250 -25.34 16.89 -16.87
C ARG A 250 -26.16 16.27 -15.76
N ILE A 251 -26.31 16.97 -14.64
CA ILE A 251 -27.13 16.52 -13.52
C ILE A 251 -28.60 16.63 -13.96
N GLU A 252 -29.29 15.50 -13.92
CA GLU A 252 -30.73 15.39 -14.24
C GLU A 252 -31.58 15.70 -13.02
N ARG A 253 -31.23 15.09 -11.89
CA ARG A 253 -31.97 15.25 -10.63
C ARG A 253 -31.07 14.96 -9.43
N GLY A 254 -31.52 15.40 -8.27
CA GLY A 254 -30.87 15.07 -7.00
C GLY A 254 -31.64 15.63 -5.83
N GLY A 255 -31.31 15.14 -4.65
CA GLY A 255 -31.94 15.59 -3.41
C GLY A 255 -31.43 14.87 -2.19
N PRO A 256 -31.83 15.36 -1.01
CA PRO A 256 -31.50 14.73 0.26
C PRO A 256 -32.27 13.41 0.43
N LEU A 257 -31.65 12.45 1.07
CA LEU A 257 -32.24 11.17 1.47
C LEU A 257 -31.59 10.66 2.76
N ARG A 258 -32.07 9.52 3.25
CA ARG A 258 -31.37 8.77 4.33
C ARG A 258 -30.79 7.47 3.77
N ILE A 259 -29.55 7.16 4.17
CA ILE A 259 -28.85 5.92 3.83
C ILE A 259 -28.44 5.27 5.13
N ALA A 260 -28.96 4.07 5.41
CA ALA A 260 -28.75 3.36 6.69
C ALA A 260 -28.99 4.26 7.92
N GLY A 261 -30.03 5.11 7.87
CA GLY A 261 -30.38 6.05 8.95
C GLY A 261 -29.54 7.35 8.99
N GLN A 262 -28.44 7.43 8.25
CA GLN A 262 -27.61 8.63 8.17
C GLN A 262 -28.13 9.63 7.14
N PRO A 263 -27.95 10.93 7.35
CA PRO A 263 -28.23 11.92 6.32
C PRO A 263 -27.41 11.64 5.06
N GLY A 264 -28.03 11.75 3.90
CA GLY A 264 -27.37 11.53 2.62
C GLY A 264 -27.84 12.49 1.54
N PHE A 265 -27.21 12.39 0.37
CA PHE A 265 -27.56 13.12 -0.83
C PHE A 265 -27.42 12.24 -2.06
N GLU A 266 -28.43 12.20 -2.92
CA GLU A 266 -28.40 11.49 -4.21
C GLU A 266 -28.28 12.48 -5.35
N LEU A 267 -27.49 12.14 -6.34
CA LEU A 267 -27.42 12.83 -7.64
C LEU A 267 -27.48 11.78 -8.77
N ILE A 268 -28.26 12.06 -9.78
CA ILE A 268 -28.32 11.29 -11.02
C ILE A 268 -28.10 12.24 -12.18
N GLY A 269 -27.33 11.79 -13.16
CA GLY A 269 -27.01 12.59 -14.34
C GLY A 269 -26.69 11.74 -15.56
N ASP A 270 -26.77 12.39 -16.71
CA ASP A 270 -26.30 11.85 -17.99
C ASP A 270 -24.85 12.27 -18.21
N ALA A 271 -24.09 11.40 -18.84
CA ALA A 271 -22.69 11.65 -19.17
C ALA A 271 -22.28 10.86 -20.44
N VAL A 272 -21.05 11.04 -20.86
CA VAL A 272 -20.45 10.28 -21.95
C VAL A 272 -19.23 9.54 -21.37
N ASP A 273 -19.13 8.25 -21.64
CA ASP A 273 -17.93 7.47 -21.34
C ASP A 273 -16.74 8.00 -22.13
N GLN A 274 -15.66 8.34 -21.43
CA GLN A 274 -14.52 9.01 -22.03
C GLN A 274 -13.79 8.14 -23.05
N GLN A 275 -13.77 6.83 -22.81
CA GLN A 275 -13.02 5.88 -23.62
C GLN A 275 -13.81 5.41 -24.86
N SER A 276 -15.08 5.05 -24.67
CA SER A 276 -15.92 4.54 -25.76
C SER A 276 -16.68 5.63 -26.51
N GLY A 277 -16.84 6.82 -25.92
CA GLY A 277 -17.69 7.89 -26.47
C GLY A 277 -19.20 7.59 -26.39
N LYS A 278 -19.61 6.52 -25.70
CA LYS A 278 -21.02 6.13 -25.60
C LYS A 278 -21.74 6.85 -24.45
N PRO A 279 -23.07 7.10 -24.57
CA PRO A 279 -23.84 7.69 -23.48
C PRO A 279 -23.96 6.74 -22.30
N VAL A 280 -23.76 7.28 -21.10
CA VAL A 280 -23.88 6.61 -19.81
C VAL A 280 -24.72 7.44 -18.84
N LYS A 281 -25.29 6.79 -17.85
CA LYS A 281 -25.88 7.44 -16.68
C LYS A 281 -25.02 7.22 -15.45
N VAL A 282 -24.98 8.22 -14.62
CA VAL A 282 -24.23 8.25 -13.36
C VAL A 282 -25.19 8.41 -12.21
N ALA A 283 -25.09 7.56 -11.21
CA ALA A 283 -25.77 7.73 -9.94
C ALA A 283 -24.73 7.88 -8.83
N GLN A 284 -24.85 8.92 -8.01
CA GLN A 284 -23.98 9.14 -6.87
C GLN A 284 -24.78 9.28 -5.59
N TRP A 285 -24.30 8.63 -4.54
CA TRP A 285 -24.79 8.78 -3.18
C TRP A 285 -23.66 9.19 -2.25
N LEU A 286 -23.93 10.16 -1.39
CA LEU A 286 -23.11 10.47 -0.24
C LEU A 286 -23.89 10.16 1.02
N SER A 287 -23.28 9.48 1.97
CA SER A 287 -23.79 9.28 3.32
C SER A 287 -22.87 10.00 4.29
N PHE A 288 -23.41 10.95 5.05
CA PHE A 288 -22.64 11.84 5.92
C PHE A 288 -22.63 11.31 7.35
N GLY A 289 -21.45 10.96 7.85
CA GLY A 289 -21.21 10.48 9.20
C GLY A 289 -20.35 11.43 10.02
N ARG A 290 -20.13 11.10 11.28
CA ARG A 290 -19.19 11.81 12.14
C ARG A 290 -17.74 11.50 11.70
N GLY A 291 -16.98 12.54 11.40
CA GLY A 291 -15.55 12.41 11.03
C GLY A 291 -15.26 11.97 9.59
N GLY A 292 -16.30 11.66 8.78
CA GLY A 292 -16.13 11.27 7.39
C GLY A 292 -17.44 11.07 6.66
N TYR A 293 -17.34 10.82 5.38
CA TYR A 293 -18.48 10.50 4.54
C TYR A 293 -18.21 9.28 3.67
N LEU A 294 -19.25 8.52 3.40
CA LEU A 294 -19.20 7.42 2.44
C LEU A 294 -19.69 7.95 1.09
N ARG A 295 -18.88 7.80 0.06
CA ARG A 295 -19.25 8.11 -1.32
C ARG A 295 -19.43 6.81 -2.10
N MET A 296 -20.55 6.70 -2.76
CA MET A 296 -20.90 5.58 -3.63
C MET A 296 -21.25 6.14 -5.00
N VAL A 297 -20.66 5.59 -6.05
CA VAL A 297 -20.83 6.06 -7.43
C VAL A 297 -21.04 4.86 -8.34
N GLY A 298 -22.15 4.85 -9.06
CA GLY A 298 -22.42 3.89 -10.11
C GLY A 298 -22.44 4.56 -11.47
N VAL A 299 -21.83 3.92 -12.45
CA VAL A 299 -21.89 4.31 -13.87
C VAL A 299 -22.39 3.13 -14.67
N SER A 300 -23.35 3.37 -15.55
CA SER A 300 -23.95 2.32 -16.39
C SER A 300 -24.26 2.86 -17.78
N PRO A 301 -24.14 2.04 -18.84
CA PRO A 301 -24.70 2.37 -20.14
C PRO A 301 -26.17 2.77 -20.03
N THR A 302 -26.58 3.81 -20.74
CA THR A 302 -27.96 4.34 -20.63
C THR A 302 -29.02 3.27 -20.84
N GLY A 303 -28.80 2.31 -21.76
CA GLY A 303 -29.77 1.23 -22.03
C GLY A 303 -29.92 0.19 -20.91
N ASN A 304 -28.95 0.08 -20.00
CA ASN A 304 -28.96 -0.87 -18.89
C ASN A 304 -29.24 -0.20 -17.53
N PHE A 305 -29.34 1.12 -17.52
CA PHE A 305 -29.33 1.90 -16.30
C PHE A 305 -30.39 1.49 -15.28
N ASP A 306 -31.63 1.25 -15.69
CA ASP A 306 -32.73 0.94 -14.75
C ASP A 306 -32.48 -0.37 -13.98
N ALA A 307 -32.00 -1.40 -14.66
CA ALA A 307 -31.64 -2.68 -14.06
C ALA A 307 -30.41 -2.53 -13.14
N ASP A 308 -29.38 -1.82 -13.61
CA ASP A 308 -28.16 -1.58 -12.85
C ASP A 308 -28.41 -0.65 -11.64
N PHE A 309 -29.22 0.38 -11.79
CA PHE A 309 -29.58 1.30 -10.73
C PHE A 309 -30.27 0.60 -9.56
N SER A 310 -31.14 -0.38 -9.83
CA SER A 310 -31.77 -1.20 -8.81
C SER A 310 -30.74 -2.02 -8.01
N ALA A 311 -29.79 -2.65 -8.72
CA ALA A 311 -28.68 -3.38 -8.09
C ALA A 311 -27.76 -2.46 -7.29
N MET A 312 -27.39 -1.30 -7.85
CA MET A 312 -26.56 -0.29 -7.17
C MET A 312 -27.21 0.23 -5.89
N ARG A 313 -28.52 0.43 -5.89
CA ARG A 313 -29.28 0.79 -4.68
C ARG A 313 -29.24 -0.30 -3.62
N ALA A 314 -29.39 -1.56 -4.01
CA ALA A 314 -29.27 -2.68 -3.08
C ALA A 314 -27.87 -2.76 -2.46
N ILE A 315 -26.82 -2.58 -3.26
CA ILE A 315 -25.43 -2.49 -2.75
C ILE A 315 -25.29 -1.31 -1.78
N ARG A 316 -25.75 -0.09 -2.18
CA ARG A 316 -25.73 1.11 -1.34
C ARG A 316 -26.32 0.85 0.04
N ASP A 317 -27.48 0.21 0.07
CA ASP A 317 -28.23 -0.03 1.30
C ASP A 317 -27.58 -1.14 2.17
N GLY A 318 -26.74 -2.00 1.55
CA GLY A 318 -25.97 -3.05 2.22
C GLY A 318 -24.59 -2.63 2.72
N VAL A 319 -24.08 -1.43 2.34
CA VAL A 319 -22.77 -0.96 2.81
C VAL A 319 -22.89 -0.44 4.25
N GLN A 320 -22.02 -0.93 5.13
CA GLN A 320 -21.97 -0.56 6.54
C GLN A 320 -20.59 -0.05 6.94
N MET A 321 -20.51 1.11 7.59
CA MET A 321 -19.27 1.60 8.21
C MET A 321 -18.92 0.72 9.41
N ARG A 322 -17.63 0.45 9.58
CA ARG A 322 -17.07 -0.30 10.72
C ARG A 322 -16.65 0.62 11.85
#